data_62bb64283866d980116dd10723f462f9
#
_entry.id   62bb64283866d980116dd10723f462f9
#
_cell.length_a   1.000
_cell.length_b   1.000
_cell.length_c   1.000
_cell.angle_alpha   90.00
_cell.angle_beta   90.00
_cell.angle_gamma   90.00
#
_symmetry.space_group_name_H-M   'P 1'
#
loop_
_entity.id
_entity.type
_entity.pdbx_description
1 polymer ?
#
loop_
_entity_poly.entity_id
_entity_poly.type
_entity_poly.pdbx_seq_one_letter_code
_entity_poly.pdbx_strand_id
1 'polypeptide(L)'
;MADVSDNLRTLAEYSGKMMAGDYDAVYEYWSDDFQSHVTERVNPAAVGTDVRGEERRFWEEGRRAFEDFKFSVDLLVESGDIIVSNWTITGKHTLASYYGVPPSGKPVNINGTGILRMKDGKIVEHWGGPHCPHGIGLADVCLTTAE
;
A
#
# COMPACT_ATOMS: atom_id res chain seq x y z
N MET A 1 20.95 -22.16 -1.51
CA MET A 1 19.95 -21.04 -1.48
C MET A 1 18.70 -21.54 -0.82
N ALA A 2 18.18 -20.80 0.14
CA ALA A 2 16.85 -21.12 0.69
C ALA A 2 15.80 -20.92 -0.40
N ASP A 3 14.87 -21.87 -0.54
CA ASP A 3 13.77 -21.72 -1.44
C ASP A 3 12.85 -20.59 -0.96
N VAL A 4 12.44 -19.74 -1.90
CA VAL A 4 11.45 -18.69 -1.62
C VAL A 4 10.12 -19.36 -1.33
N SER A 5 9.49 -19.00 -0.22
CA SER A 5 8.19 -19.57 0.17
C SER A 5 7.09 -19.23 -0.84
N ASP A 6 6.02 -20.01 -0.83
CA ASP A 6 4.86 -19.75 -1.68
C ASP A 6 4.17 -18.43 -1.32
N ASN A 7 4.15 -18.07 -0.04
CA ASN A 7 3.60 -16.79 0.41
C ASN A 7 4.39 -15.59 -0.15
N LEU A 8 5.72 -15.66 -0.13
CA LEU A 8 6.57 -14.60 -0.69
C LEU A 8 6.43 -14.51 -2.21
N ARG A 9 6.28 -15.65 -2.91
CA ARG A 9 6.00 -15.64 -4.35
C ARG A 9 4.66 -14.99 -4.65
N THR A 10 3.62 -15.37 -3.92
CA THR A 10 2.27 -14.78 -4.05
C THR A 10 2.29 -13.28 -3.85
N LEU A 11 3.01 -12.79 -2.82
CA LEU A 11 3.13 -11.36 -2.58
C LEU A 11 3.90 -10.63 -3.68
N ALA A 12 4.96 -11.24 -4.21
CA ALA A 12 5.73 -10.67 -5.31
C ALA A 12 4.90 -10.57 -6.60
N GLU A 13 4.11 -11.61 -6.91
CA GLU A 13 3.19 -11.61 -8.06
C GLU A 13 2.13 -10.52 -7.92
N TYR A 14 1.49 -10.43 -6.76
CA TYR A 14 0.52 -9.37 -6.45
C TYR A 14 1.13 -7.98 -6.66
N SER A 15 2.27 -7.70 -6.02
CA SER A 15 2.94 -6.41 -6.14
C SER A 15 3.32 -6.08 -7.59
N GLY A 16 3.79 -7.07 -8.34
CA GLY A 16 4.10 -6.93 -9.77
C GLY A 16 2.89 -6.53 -10.61
N LYS A 17 1.74 -7.16 -10.38
CA LYS A 17 0.48 -6.82 -11.05
C LYS A 17 0.03 -5.41 -10.72
N MET A 18 0.05 -5.02 -9.45
CA MET A 18 -0.32 -3.67 -9.02
C MET A 18 0.60 -2.61 -9.64
N MET A 19 1.90 -2.87 -9.68
CA MET A 19 2.87 -1.98 -10.33
C MET A 19 2.66 -1.88 -11.85
N ALA A 20 2.18 -2.94 -12.48
CA ALA A 20 1.81 -2.91 -13.90
C ALA A 20 0.48 -2.20 -14.19
N GLY A 21 -0.27 -1.81 -13.16
CA GLY A 21 -1.58 -1.14 -13.29
C GLY A 21 -2.77 -2.10 -13.35
N ASP A 22 -2.56 -3.38 -13.08
CA ASP A 22 -3.63 -4.37 -12.92
C ASP A 22 -4.18 -4.32 -11.49
N TYR A 23 -5.01 -3.31 -11.23
CA TYR A 23 -5.55 -3.06 -9.89
C TYR A 23 -6.66 -4.05 -9.49
N ASP A 24 -7.23 -4.78 -10.43
CA ASP A 24 -8.21 -5.83 -10.14
C ASP A 24 -7.56 -7.05 -9.47
N ALA A 25 -6.22 -7.17 -9.53
CA ALA A 25 -5.47 -8.19 -8.81
C ALA A 25 -5.73 -8.18 -7.29
N VAL A 26 -6.16 -7.06 -6.71
CA VAL A 26 -6.55 -7.02 -5.29
C VAL A 26 -7.65 -8.04 -4.99
N TYR A 27 -8.61 -8.24 -5.90
CA TYR A 27 -9.72 -9.18 -5.71
C TYR A 27 -9.31 -10.63 -5.91
N GLU A 28 -8.19 -10.88 -6.58
CA GLU A 28 -7.61 -12.21 -6.76
C GLU A 28 -6.76 -12.63 -5.54
N TYR A 29 -5.94 -11.72 -5.02
CA TYR A 29 -4.94 -12.03 -3.99
C TYR A 29 -5.38 -11.73 -2.56
N TRP A 30 -6.40 -10.90 -2.35
CA TRP A 30 -6.94 -10.59 -1.04
C TRP A 30 -8.25 -11.35 -0.83
N SER A 31 -8.42 -11.95 0.35
CA SER A 31 -9.61 -12.75 0.65
C SER A 31 -10.89 -11.90 0.67
N ASP A 32 -12.02 -12.52 0.37
CA ASP A 32 -13.33 -11.87 0.44
C ASP A 32 -13.68 -11.40 1.85
N ASP A 33 -13.21 -12.14 2.86
CA ASP A 33 -13.38 -11.84 4.28
C ASP A 33 -12.16 -11.15 4.90
N PHE A 34 -11.35 -10.52 4.07
CA PHE A 34 -10.15 -9.78 4.46
C PHE A 34 -10.45 -8.73 5.54
N GLN A 35 -9.58 -8.68 6.54
CA GLN A 35 -9.66 -7.70 7.63
C GLN A 35 -8.52 -6.68 7.52
N SER A 36 -8.87 -5.41 7.41
CA SER A 36 -7.91 -4.31 7.42
C SER A 36 -7.93 -3.56 8.75
N HIS A 37 -6.75 -3.42 9.33
CA HIS A 37 -6.53 -2.55 10.48
C HIS A 37 -5.94 -1.18 10.06
N VAL A 38 -5.89 -0.91 8.76
CA VAL A 38 -5.30 0.29 8.15
C VAL A 38 -6.36 1.26 7.63
N THR A 39 -7.48 0.74 7.15
CA THR A 39 -8.52 1.48 6.43
C THR A 39 -8.99 2.72 7.18
N GLU A 40 -9.15 2.63 8.50
CA GLU A 40 -9.56 3.76 9.34
C GLU A 40 -8.59 4.93 9.29
N ARG A 41 -7.30 4.66 9.11
CA ARG A 41 -6.26 5.69 9.08
C ARG A 41 -6.11 6.34 7.72
N VAL A 42 -6.35 5.57 6.66
CA VAL A 42 -6.20 6.04 5.27
C VAL A 42 -7.46 6.74 4.79
N ASN A 43 -8.61 6.14 5.07
CA ASN A 43 -9.91 6.69 4.70
C ASN A 43 -10.96 6.28 5.73
N PRO A 44 -11.22 7.09 6.74
CA PRO A 44 -12.22 6.79 7.77
C PRO A 44 -13.63 6.51 7.21
N ALA A 45 -13.96 7.08 6.06
CA ALA A 45 -15.26 6.85 5.41
C ALA A 45 -15.41 5.46 4.80
N ALA A 46 -14.32 4.73 4.60
CA ALA A 46 -14.33 3.38 4.04
C ALA A 46 -14.52 2.27 5.09
N VAL A 47 -14.49 2.61 6.37
CA VAL A 47 -14.69 1.64 7.45
C VAL A 47 -16.03 0.92 7.30
N GLY A 48 -15.97 -0.41 7.22
CA GLY A 48 -17.16 -1.25 7.04
C GLY A 48 -17.72 -1.30 5.61
N THR A 49 -17.02 -0.70 4.63
CA THR A 49 -17.38 -0.74 3.22
C THR A 49 -16.48 -1.72 2.44
N ASP A 50 -16.20 -1.48 1.17
CA ASP A 50 -15.30 -2.31 0.36
C ASP A 50 -13.82 -2.10 0.76
N VAL A 51 -13.36 -2.91 1.71
CA VAL A 51 -12.00 -2.83 2.26
C VAL A 51 -10.94 -3.17 1.21
N ARG A 52 -11.21 -4.13 0.34
CA ARG A 52 -10.31 -4.45 -0.79
C ARG A 52 -10.26 -3.33 -1.81
N GLY A 53 -11.37 -2.64 -2.02
CA GLY A 53 -11.44 -1.44 -2.84
C GLY A 53 -10.57 -0.30 -2.31
N GLU A 54 -10.36 -0.19 -1.01
CA GLU A 54 -9.42 0.78 -0.44
C GLU A 54 -7.96 0.43 -0.72
N GLU A 55 -7.58 -0.84 -0.73
CA GLU A 55 -6.26 -1.28 -1.18
C GLU A 55 -6.04 -0.96 -2.66
N ARG A 56 -7.02 -1.25 -3.50
CA ARG A 56 -7.02 -0.86 -4.91
C ARG A 56 -6.81 0.65 -5.06
N ARG A 57 -7.60 1.43 -4.34
CA ARG A 57 -7.54 2.89 -4.37
C ARG A 57 -6.18 3.45 -3.96
N PHE A 58 -5.52 2.85 -2.98
CA PHE A 58 -4.18 3.26 -2.56
C PHE A 58 -3.19 3.29 -3.75
N TRP A 59 -3.19 2.24 -4.56
CA TRP A 59 -2.35 2.15 -5.75
C TRP A 59 -2.77 3.10 -6.86
N GLU A 60 -4.07 3.18 -7.13
CA GLU A 60 -4.63 4.07 -8.16
C GLU A 60 -4.35 5.53 -7.85
N GLU A 61 -4.57 5.96 -6.61
CA GLU A 61 -4.34 7.34 -6.18
C GLU A 61 -2.86 7.73 -6.32
N GLY A 62 -1.93 6.88 -5.91
CA GLY A 62 -0.50 7.14 -6.04
C GLY A 62 -0.09 7.28 -7.50
N ARG A 63 -0.48 6.33 -8.33
CA ARG A 63 -0.13 6.36 -9.76
C ARG A 63 -0.78 7.52 -10.50
N ARG A 64 -1.98 7.91 -10.13
CA ARG A 64 -2.69 9.04 -10.72
C ARG A 64 -2.08 10.39 -10.34
N ALA A 65 -1.59 10.51 -9.11
CA ALA A 65 -1.14 11.77 -8.53
C ALA A 65 0.35 12.07 -8.77
N PHE A 66 1.18 11.01 -8.84
CA PHE A 66 2.64 11.16 -8.84
C PHE A 66 3.26 10.82 -10.19
N GLU A 67 3.97 11.78 -10.75
CA GLU A 67 4.87 11.55 -11.88
C GLU A 67 6.02 10.64 -11.40
N ASP A 68 6.44 9.71 -12.26
CA ASP A 68 7.46 8.70 -11.94
C ASP A 68 7.16 7.87 -10.68
N PHE A 69 5.89 7.54 -10.46
CA PHE A 69 5.47 6.71 -9.33
C PHE A 69 6.22 5.39 -9.28
N LYS A 70 6.87 5.13 -8.15
CA LYS A 70 7.54 3.87 -7.84
C LYS A 70 7.13 3.38 -6.45
N PHE A 71 6.95 2.08 -6.34
CA PHE A 71 6.80 1.37 -5.08
C PHE A 71 7.95 0.37 -4.94
N SER A 72 8.69 0.43 -3.86
CA SER A 72 9.76 -0.51 -3.54
C SER A 72 9.51 -1.19 -2.20
N VAL A 73 9.86 -2.46 -2.12
CA VAL A 73 9.94 -3.18 -0.84
C VAL A 73 11.39 -3.17 -0.41
N ASP A 74 11.68 -2.50 0.70
CA ASP A 74 13.03 -2.25 1.18
C ASP A 74 13.49 -3.34 2.16
N LEU A 75 12.56 -3.95 2.90
CA LEU A 75 12.79 -5.05 3.80
C LEU A 75 11.59 -6.00 3.80
N LEU A 76 11.86 -7.29 3.81
CA LEU A 76 10.83 -8.32 3.85
C LEU A 76 11.24 -9.40 4.84
N VAL A 77 10.38 -9.71 5.80
CA VAL A 77 10.59 -10.76 6.80
C VAL A 77 9.36 -11.65 6.85
N GLU A 78 9.56 -12.95 6.78
CA GLU A 78 8.50 -13.95 6.92
C GLU A 78 8.70 -14.78 8.19
N SER A 79 7.61 -15.01 8.91
CA SER A 79 7.57 -15.92 10.04
C SER A 79 6.21 -16.62 10.08
N GLY A 80 6.21 -17.90 9.72
CA GLY A 80 4.98 -18.67 9.60
C GLY A 80 4.04 -18.10 8.54
N ASP A 81 2.84 -17.73 8.95
CA ASP A 81 1.82 -17.12 8.09
C ASP A 81 1.88 -15.57 8.03
N ILE A 82 2.85 -14.98 8.72
CA ILE A 82 3.02 -13.53 8.80
C ILE A 82 4.17 -13.08 7.91
N ILE A 83 3.92 -12.03 7.12
CA ILE A 83 4.95 -11.31 6.37
C ILE A 83 4.97 -9.86 6.87
N VAL A 84 6.16 -9.37 7.20
CA VAL A 84 6.40 -7.95 7.52
C VAL A 84 7.19 -7.34 6.37
N SER A 85 6.67 -6.25 5.82
CA SER A 85 7.33 -5.49 4.76
C SER A 85 7.57 -4.04 5.20
N ASN A 86 8.77 -3.54 4.98
CA ASN A 86 9.00 -2.09 4.93
C ASN A 86 9.04 -1.68 3.46
N TRP A 87 8.32 -0.63 3.11
CA TRP A 87 8.17 -0.19 1.73
C TRP A 87 8.29 1.32 1.60
N THR A 88 8.60 1.77 0.38
CA THR A 88 8.74 3.19 0.05
C THR A 88 8.03 3.50 -1.27
N ILE A 89 7.25 4.59 -1.26
CA ILE A 89 6.72 5.22 -2.48
C ILE A 89 7.55 6.45 -2.78
N THR A 90 7.99 6.56 -4.03
CA THR A 90 8.65 7.76 -4.56
C THR A 90 7.96 8.24 -5.81
N GLY A 91 8.17 9.51 -6.14
CA GLY A 91 7.63 10.18 -7.31
C GLY A 91 7.67 11.69 -7.13
N LYS A 92 6.89 12.41 -7.95
CA LYS A 92 6.73 13.85 -7.84
C LYS A 92 5.25 14.20 -7.91
N HIS A 93 4.75 14.96 -6.95
CA HIS A 93 3.34 15.30 -6.85
C HIS A 93 2.96 16.41 -7.81
N THR A 94 2.76 16.07 -9.09
CA THR A 94 2.54 17.02 -10.18
C THR A 94 1.29 16.79 -11.01
N LEU A 95 0.74 15.56 -10.98
CA LEU A 95 -0.29 15.17 -11.96
C LEU A 95 -1.73 15.44 -11.50
N ALA A 96 -2.07 15.03 -10.28
CA ALA A 96 -3.43 15.17 -9.75
C ALA A 96 -3.41 15.28 -8.23
N SER A 97 -4.56 15.60 -7.62
CA SER A 97 -4.68 15.55 -6.17
C SER A 97 -4.54 14.12 -5.65
N TYR A 98 -3.89 13.99 -4.49
CA TYR A 98 -3.71 12.74 -3.76
C TYR A 98 -4.52 12.79 -2.48
N TYR A 99 -5.54 11.95 -2.37
CA TYR A 99 -6.52 11.96 -1.27
C TYR A 99 -7.03 13.38 -0.93
N GLY A 100 -7.33 14.18 -1.95
CA GLY A 100 -7.84 15.54 -1.81
C GLY A 100 -6.78 16.64 -1.66
N VAL A 101 -5.51 16.29 -1.50
CA VAL A 101 -4.42 17.29 -1.45
C VAL A 101 -3.98 17.67 -2.85
N PRO A 102 -4.04 18.96 -3.23
CA PRO A 102 -3.64 19.41 -4.56
C PRO A 102 -2.16 19.15 -4.87
N PRO A 103 -1.77 19.05 -6.15
CA PRO A 103 -0.36 18.90 -6.54
C PRO A 103 0.52 19.98 -5.92
N SER A 104 1.56 19.53 -5.21
CA SER A 104 2.53 20.43 -4.55
C SER A 104 3.73 20.77 -5.43
N GLY A 105 3.95 20.01 -6.51
CA GLY A 105 5.15 20.08 -7.34
C GLY A 105 6.41 19.53 -6.69
N LYS A 106 6.31 18.98 -5.47
CA LYS A 106 7.45 18.49 -4.67
C LYS A 106 7.71 17.01 -4.91
N PRO A 107 8.96 16.56 -4.70
CA PRO A 107 9.26 15.12 -4.57
C PRO A 107 8.44 14.49 -3.46
N VAL A 108 8.07 13.23 -3.67
CA VAL A 108 7.36 12.39 -2.71
C VAL A 108 8.30 11.29 -2.24
N ASN A 109 8.35 11.08 -0.92
CA ASN A 109 9.03 9.96 -0.30
C ASN A 109 8.19 9.51 0.89
N ILE A 110 7.35 8.50 0.66
CA ILE A 110 6.46 7.94 1.68
C ILE A 110 6.98 6.56 2.06
N ASN A 111 7.45 6.41 3.28
CA ASN A 111 7.85 5.12 3.83
C ASN A 111 6.74 4.55 4.69
N GLY A 112 6.59 3.24 4.69
CA GLY A 112 5.61 2.56 5.51
C GLY A 112 6.00 1.14 5.86
N THR A 113 5.21 0.55 6.75
CA THR A 113 5.34 -0.85 7.14
C THR A 113 3.98 -1.53 6.99
N GLY A 114 3.97 -2.66 6.30
CA GLY A 114 2.82 -3.56 6.22
C GLY A 114 3.10 -4.85 6.96
N ILE A 115 2.13 -5.34 7.69
CA ILE A 115 2.12 -6.67 8.28
C ILE A 115 0.94 -7.42 7.66
N LEU A 116 1.22 -8.53 7.01
CA LEU A 116 0.24 -9.32 6.27
C LEU A 116 0.13 -10.71 6.88
N ARG A 117 -1.09 -11.19 7.07
CA ARG A 117 -1.34 -12.60 7.34
C ARG A 117 -1.77 -13.29 6.06
N MET A 118 -1.11 -14.40 5.75
CA MET A 118 -1.40 -15.23 4.58
C MET A 118 -2.14 -16.49 4.99
N LYS A 119 -3.13 -16.89 4.19
CA LYS A 119 -3.84 -18.15 4.34
C LYS A 119 -4.31 -18.65 2.97
N ASP A 120 -4.01 -19.91 2.66
CA ASP A 120 -4.45 -20.57 1.41
C ASP A 120 -4.13 -19.73 0.14
N GLY A 121 -2.92 -19.13 0.11
CA GLY A 121 -2.47 -18.32 -1.03
C GLY A 121 -3.11 -16.94 -1.13
N LYS A 122 -3.78 -16.47 -0.07
CA LYS A 122 -4.43 -15.15 -0.05
C LYS A 122 -4.01 -14.33 1.16
N ILE A 123 -4.07 -13.03 1.02
CA ILE A 123 -3.93 -12.09 2.13
C ILE A 123 -5.28 -12.02 2.86
N VAL A 124 -5.29 -12.36 4.13
CA VAL A 124 -6.51 -12.41 4.95
C VAL A 124 -6.58 -11.32 6.00
N GLU A 125 -5.44 -10.70 6.34
CA GLU A 125 -5.39 -9.65 7.36
C GLU A 125 -4.20 -8.72 7.11
N HIS A 126 -4.37 -7.43 7.37
CA HIS A 126 -3.35 -6.40 7.16
C HIS A 126 -3.35 -5.37 8.29
N TRP A 127 -2.17 -5.11 8.83
CA TRP A 127 -1.86 -4.04 9.77
C TRP A 127 -0.79 -3.12 9.20
N GLY A 128 -0.64 -1.95 9.82
CA GLY A 128 0.41 -0.99 9.46
C GLY A 128 -0.11 0.13 8.58
N GLY A 129 0.77 0.67 7.79
CA GLY A 129 0.52 1.81 6.92
C GLY A 129 1.74 2.71 6.81
N PRO A 130 1.61 3.87 6.18
CA PRO A 130 2.70 4.81 6.05
C PRO A 130 3.12 5.41 7.39
N HIS A 131 4.42 5.64 7.53
CA HIS A 131 5.03 6.31 8.66
C HIS A 131 4.94 7.83 8.48
N CYS A 132 3.75 8.39 8.70
CA CYS A 132 3.57 9.84 8.66
C CYS A 132 3.60 10.38 10.08
N PRO A 133 4.47 11.37 10.37
CA PRO A 133 4.45 12.00 11.69
C PRO A 133 3.08 12.65 11.92
N HIS A 134 2.49 12.40 13.07
CA HIS A 134 1.36 13.14 13.65
C HIS A 134 -0.09 12.73 13.35
N GLY A 135 -0.40 11.64 12.69
CA GLY A 135 -1.76 11.09 12.69
C GLY A 135 -2.88 11.98 12.10
N ILE A 136 -2.52 13.07 11.47
CA ILE A 136 -3.41 13.93 10.70
C ILE A 136 -3.40 13.43 9.27
N GLY A 137 -4.52 13.40 8.60
CA GLY A 137 -4.74 12.81 7.29
C GLY A 137 -3.50 12.56 6.44
N LEU A 138 -3.29 11.35 6.05
CA LEU A 138 -2.10 10.81 5.36
C LEU A 138 -1.49 11.76 4.33
N ALA A 139 -2.35 12.43 3.60
CA ALA A 139 -1.97 13.27 2.50
C ALA A 139 -1.30 14.58 2.95
N ASP A 140 -1.81 15.20 4.01
CA ASP A 140 -1.32 16.52 4.42
C ASP A 140 0.11 16.48 4.95
N VAL A 141 0.47 15.45 5.70
CA VAL A 141 1.77 15.39 6.39
C VAL A 141 2.84 14.75 5.52
N CYS A 142 2.52 13.64 4.84
CA CYS A 142 3.50 12.96 4.01
C CYS A 142 3.90 13.77 2.77
N LEU A 143 3.02 14.62 2.25
CA LEU A 143 3.28 15.43 1.06
C LEU A 143 3.86 16.81 1.36
N THR A 144 3.66 17.33 2.57
CA THR A 144 4.16 18.66 2.96
C THR A 144 5.55 18.63 3.57
N THR A 145 5.99 17.49 4.10
CA THR A 145 7.32 17.33 4.73
C THR A 145 8.38 16.77 3.80
N ALA A 146 8.03 16.31 2.59
CA ALA A 146 9.00 15.89 1.59
C ALA A 146 9.73 17.13 1.01
N GLU A 147 11.00 17.24 1.31
CA GLU A 147 11.92 18.21 0.71
C GLU A 147 12.62 17.63 -0.53
#